data_d04c8b37d7cca24cb24922095c6d9fae
#
_entry.id   d04c8b37d7cca24cb24922095c6d9fae
#
_cell.length_a   1.000
_cell.length_b   1.000
_cell.length_c   1.000
_cell.angle_alpha   90.00
_cell.angle_beta   90.00
_cell.angle_gamma   90.00
#
_symmetry.space_group_name_H-M   'P 1'
#
loop_
_entity.id
_entity.type
_entity.pdbx_description
1 polymer ?
#
loop_
_entity_poly.entity_id
_entity_poly.type
_entity_poly.pdbx_seq_one_letter_code
_entity_poly.pdbx_strand_id
1 'polypeptide(L)'
;MKETRRDTLKILGAIGTTCAFPFSANELYGQHVHGQVTGQAPGPAIGVALAPAGPYQPAFFGPAEWERVGKLADLIIPPTDTPGAVAAGVPQYIDQVLTMNPENRGLMRAGLEWVEERARGLFSESFVKLAEERQIQILQPLSDQAERHPRPAQPHEQAAEDLPVRFFRTLKNLTADGYYTSHAGLVEELGYKGNAMLAQFPACTVKL
;
A
#
# COMPACT_ATOMS: atom_id res chain seq x y z
N MET A 1 12.59 17.95 15.75
CA MET A 1 11.20 17.60 16.16
C MET A 1 10.91 16.26 15.51
N LYS A 2 10.63 15.21 16.28
CA LYS A 2 10.27 13.90 15.69
C LYS A 2 8.81 14.01 15.26
N GLU A 3 8.57 14.06 13.96
CA GLU A 3 7.23 13.94 13.42
C GLU A 3 6.72 12.52 13.65
N THR A 4 5.54 12.40 14.24
CA THR A 4 4.93 11.10 14.50
C THR A 4 4.08 10.67 13.31
N ARG A 5 3.88 9.35 13.12
CA ARG A 5 3.00 8.79 12.07
C ARG A 5 1.60 9.40 12.09
N ARG A 6 1.12 9.86 13.25
CA ARG A 6 -0.16 10.57 13.38
C ARG A 6 -0.19 11.91 12.67
N ASP A 7 0.94 12.58 12.55
CA ASP A 7 1.03 13.84 11.81
C ASP A 7 1.00 13.59 10.30
N THR A 8 1.61 12.51 9.84
CA THR A 8 1.48 12.02 8.45
C THR A 8 0.04 11.64 8.10
N LEU A 9 -0.70 11.02 9.04
CA LEU A 9 -2.12 10.68 8.85
C LEU A 9 -3.03 11.92 8.77
N LYS A 10 -2.73 12.98 9.49
CA LYS A 10 -3.49 14.25 9.38
C LYS A 10 -3.34 14.88 8.01
N ILE A 11 -2.16 14.74 7.41
CA ILE A 11 -1.89 15.22 6.04
C ILE A 11 -2.64 14.34 5.02
N LEU A 12 -2.69 13.01 5.23
CA LEU A 12 -3.45 12.08 4.38
C LEU A 12 -4.97 12.25 4.50
N GLY A 13 -5.48 12.59 5.68
CA GLY A 13 -6.91 12.82 5.94
C GLY A 13 -7.48 14.10 5.31
N ALA A 14 -6.61 15.05 4.92
CA ALA A 14 -7.03 16.29 4.25
C ALA A 14 -7.26 16.09 2.73
N ILE A 15 -6.82 14.95 2.16
CA ILE A 15 -7.02 14.62 0.76
C ILE A 15 -8.25 13.70 0.69
N GLY A 16 -9.42 14.29 0.50
CA GLY A 16 -10.70 13.60 0.35
C GLY A 16 -10.61 12.47 -0.69
N THR A 17 -10.61 11.26 -0.23
CA THR A 17 -10.51 10.04 -1.02
C THR A 17 -11.88 9.69 -1.58
N THR A 18 -12.17 10.10 -2.80
CA THR A 18 -13.09 9.37 -3.65
C THR A 18 -12.29 8.46 -4.56
N CYS A 19 -11.83 7.33 -4.04
CA CYS A 19 -11.39 6.22 -4.88
C CYS A 19 -12.64 5.57 -5.47
N ALA A 20 -13.12 6.10 -6.60
CA ALA A 20 -14.04 5.39 -7.46
C ALA A 20 -13.23 4.29 -8.16
N PHE A 21 -13.23 3.08 -7.61
CA PHE A 21 -12.89 1.90 -8.38
C PHE A 21 -13.99 1.69 -9.41
N PRO A 22 -13.69 1.50 -10.70
CA PRO A 22 -14.69 1.12 -11.68
C PRO A 22 -14.98 -0.39 -11.53
N PHE A 23 -15.66 -0.75 -10.46
CA PHE A 23 -16.37 -2.02 -10.43
C PHE A 23 -17.68 -1.82 -11.18
N SER A 24 -17.86 -2.60 -12.25
CA SER A 24 -19.14 -2.70 -12.92
C SER A 24 -20.19 -3.13 -11.89
N ALA A 25 -21.28 -2.36 -11.78
CA ALA A 25 -22.34 -2.59 -10.80
C ALA A 25 -23.03 -3.96 -10.92
N ASN A 26 -22.65 -4.78 -11.88
CA ASN A 26 -23.24 -6.10 -12.13
C ASN A 26 -22.60 -7.27 -11.34
N GLU A 27 -21.47 -7.06 -10.65
CA GLU A 27 -20.82 -8.12 -9.86
C GLU A 27 -21.09 -8.05 -8.36
N LEU A 28 -21.86 -7.08 -7.91
CA LEU A 28 -22.15 -6.85 -6.47
C LEU A 28 -23.47 -7.45 -6.00
N TYR A 29 -24.19 -8.19 -6.84
CA TYR A 29 -25.32 -8.97 -6.39
C TYR A 29 -24.87 -10.34 -5.88
N GLY A 30 -24.23 -10.36 -4.72
CA GLY A 30 -24.19 -11.54 -3.88
C GLY A 30 -25.62 -11.91 -3.50
N GLN A 31 -26.15 -12.95 -4.12
CA GLN A 31 -27.43 -13.53 -3.74
C GLN A 31 -27.31 -14.04 -2.30
N HIS A 32 -27.78 -13.25 -1.33
CA HIS A 32 -28.07 -13.75 -0.01
C HIS A 32 -29.30 -14.67 -0.09
N VAL A 33 -29.03 -15.93 -0.32
CA VAL A 33 -30.04 -16.97 -0.10
C VAL A 33 -30.21 -17.12 1.41
N HIS A 34 -31.26 -16.52 1.96
CA HIS A 34 -31.71 -16.84 3.31
C HIS A 34 -32.28 -18.29 3.33
N GLY A 35 -31.38 -19.25 3.39
CA GLY A 35 -31.74 -20.62 3.74
C GLY A 35 -32.02 -20.70 5.23
N GLN A 36 -33.24 -21.14 5.59
CA GLN A 36 -33.57 -21.49 6.97
C GLN A 36 -32.59 -22.55 7.47
N VAL A 37 -31.91 -22.28 8.56
CA VAL A 37 -30.98 -23.20 9.22
C VAL A 37 -31.82 -24.24 9.97
N THR A 38 -32.21 -25.31 9.29
CA THR A 38 -32.56 -26.55 9.95
C THR A 38 -31.28 -27.34 10.15
N GLY A 39 -31.00 -27.71 11.40
CA GLY A 39 -29.75 -28.27 11.87
C GLY A 39 -29.17 -29.36 10.98
N GLN A 40 -28.16 -29.03 10.23
CA GLN A 40 -27.36 -29.95 9.46
C GLN A 40 -25.89 -29.83 9.93
N ALA A 41 -25.27 -30.98 10.14
CA ALA A 41 -23.88 -31.10 10.57
C ALA A 41 -22.93 -30.21 9.73
N PRO A 42 -21.83 -29.69 10.29
CA PRO A 42 -20.91 -28.88 9.55
C PRO A 42 -20.41 -29.66 8.33
N GLY A 43 -20.74 -29.14 7.14
CA GLY A 43 -20.18 -29.62 5.88
C GLY A 43 -18.65 -29.53 5.91
N PRO A 44 -17.94 -30.23 5.02
CA PRO A 44 -16.50 -30.23 5.01
C PRO A 44 -16.01 -28.76 4.90
N ALA A 45 -15.20 -28.36 5.86
CA ALA A 45 -14.55 -27.06 5.83
C ALA A 45 -13.92 -26.88 4.45
N ILE A 46 -14.34 -25.86 3.72
CA ILE A 46 -13.66 -25.46 2.49
C ILE A 46 -12.22 -25.21 2.93
N GLY A 47 -11.34 -26.13 2.57
CA GLY A 47 -9.93 -26.03 2.91
C GLY A 47 -9.40 -24.74 2.30
N VAL A 48 -9.25 -23.70 3.12
CA VAL A 48 -8.41 -22.56 2.75
C VAL A 48 -7.05 -23.18 2.51
N ALA A 49 -6.60 -23.19 1.26
CA ALA A 49 -5.26 -23.65 0.93
C ALA A 49 -4.31 -22.82 1.80
N LEU A 50 -3.76 -23.45 2.84
CA LEU A 50 -2.73 -22.85 3.66
C LEU A 50 -1.62 -22.42 2.70
N ALA A 51 -1.22 -21.17 2.78
CA ALA A 51 -0.08 -20.67 2.05
C ALA A 51 1.10 -21.64 2.23
N PRO A 52 1.90 -21.91 1.18
CA PRO A 52 2.98 -22.88 1.27
C PRO A 52 3.87 -22.54 2.46
N ALA A 53 4.15 -23.55 3.30
CA ALA A 53 4.99 -23.43 4.49
C ALA A 53 6.44 -23.23 4.05
N GLY A 54 6.82 -21.99 3.75
CA GLY A 54 8.15 -21.60 3.32
C GLY A 54 8.29 -20.08 3.21
N PRO A 55 9.52 -19.57 3.06
CA PRO A 55 9.72 -18.14 2.83
C PRO A 55 9.00 -17.72 1.53
N TYR A 56 8.41 -16.53 1.56
CA TYR A 56 7.70 -15.99 0.41
C TYR A 56 8.61 -15.90 -0.82
N GLN A 57 8.13 -16.38 -1.95
CA GLN A 57 8.83 -16.32 -3.24
C GLN A 57 8.12 -15.28 -4.12
N PRO A 58 8.78 -14.14 -4.44
CA PRO A 58 8.19 -13.15 -5.31
C PRO A 58 7.88 -13.71 -6.69
N ALA A 59 6.68 -13.40 -7.20
CA ALA A 59 6.24 -13.85 -8.52
C ALA A 59 6.54 -12.80 -9.61
N PHE A 60 6.54 -11.52 -9.25
CA PHE A 60 6.79 -10.43 -10.18
C PHE A 60 8.20 -9.87 -10.08
N PHE A 61 8.71 -9.64 -8.87
CA PHE A 61 10.02 -9.02 -8.65
C PHE A 61 11.17 -10.01 -8.75
N GLY A 62 12.24 -9.63 -9.45
CA GLY A 62 13.53 -10.29 -9.33
C GLY A 62 14.21 -10.01 -7.97
N PRO A 63 15.26 -10.77 -7.59
CA PRO A 63 15.91 -10.65 -6.28
C PRO A 63 16.37 -9.22 -5.94
N ALA A 64 16.99 -8.52 -6.89
CA ALA A 64 17.48 -7.15 -6.69
C ALA A 64 16.34 -6.13 -6.61
N GLU A 65 15.25 -6.34 -7.35
CA GLU A 65 14.04 -5.51 -7.28
C GLU A 65 13.33 -5.72 -5.95
N TRP A 66 13.26 -6.96 -5.49
CA TRP A 66 12.67 -7.34 -4.20
C TRP A 66 13.33 -6.64 -3.02
N GLU A 67 14.66 -6.69 -2.96
CA GLU A 67 15.44 -6.00 -1.92
C GLU A 67 15.19 -4.49 -1.94
N ARG A 68 15.14 -3.91 -3.14
CA ARG A 68 14.92 -2.48 -3.35
C ARG A 68 13.52 -2.05 -2.94
N VAL A 69 12.48 -2.82 -3.29
CA VAL A 69 11.10 -2.57 -2.86
C VAL A 69 10.97 -2.65 -1.35
N GLY A 70 11.58 -3.64 -0.71
CA GLY A 70 11.59 -3.75 0.74
C GLY A 70 12.20 -2.51 1.40
N LYS A 71 13.38 -2.07 0.90
CA LYS A 71 14.03 -0.88 1.44
C LYS A 71 13.20 0.39 1.25
N LEU A 72 12.60 0.55 0.07
CA LEU A 72 11.73 1.69 -0.23
C LEU A 72 10.46 1.69 0.64
N ALA A 73 9.86 0.54 0.87
CA ALA A 73 8.68 0.41 1.71
C ALA A 73 8.97 0.80 3.17
N ASP A 74 10.10 0.35 3.74
CA ASP A 74 10.50 0.74 5.09
C ASP A 74 10.90 2.22 5.22
N LEU A 75 11.39 2.84 4.15
CA LEU A 75 11.63 4.28 4.14
C LEU A 75 10.32 5.09 4.15
N ILE A 76 9.25 4.56 3.55
CA ILE A 76 7.93 5.19 3.53
C ILE A 76 7.20 4.98 4.87
N ILE A 77 7.22 3.76 5.40
CA ILE A 77 6.64 3.42 6.72
C ILE A 77 7.68 2.67 7.54
N PRO A 78 8.56 3.40 8.23
CA PRO A 78 9.62 2.80 9.03
C PRO A 78 9.09 2.14 10.31
N PRO A 79 9.82 1.19 10.89
CA PRO A 79 9.49 0.65 12.20
C PRO A 79 9.60 1.74 13.28
N THR A 80 8.62 1.79 14.19
CA THR A 80 8.61 2.69 15.36
C THR A 80 8.24 1.90 16.62
N ASP A 81 7.12 2.24 17.26
CA ASP A 81 6.42 1.44 18.29
C ASP A 81 5.59 0.32 17.69
N THR A 82 5.29 0.40 16.38
CA THR A 82 4.66 -0.65 15.59
C THR A 82 5.61 -1.16 14.50
N PRO A 83 5.40 -2.39 13.96
CA PRO A 83 6.22 -2.94 12.89
C PRO A 83 6.29 -2.01 11.66
N GLY A 84 7.43 -1.96 10.97
CA GLY A 84 7.58 -1.27 9.69
C GLY A 84 6.89 -2.01 8.53
N ALA A 85 6.95 -1.42 7.33
CA ALA A 85 6.29 -1.96 6.15
C ALA A 85 6.76 -3.38 5.77
N VAL A 86 8.05 -3.65 5.85
CA VAL A 86 8.59 -4.98 5.55
C VAL A 86 8.07 -6.03 6.53
N ALA A 87 8.12 -5.73 7.82
CA ALA A 87 7.64 -6.63 8.86
C ALA A 87 6.11 -6.84 8.80
N ALA A 88 5.37 -5.85 8.31
CA ALA A 88 3.93 -5.94 8.06
C ALA A 88 3.55 -6.73 6.79
N GLY A 89 4.53 -7.17 5.97
CA GLY A 89 4.27 -7.93 4.76
C GLY A 89 3.94 -7.09 3.52
N VAL A 90 4.26 -5.80 3.54
CA VAL A 90 3.95 -4.88 2.43
C VAL A 90 4.62 -5.26 1.10
N PRO A 91 5.91 -5.68 1.06
CA PRO A 91 6.51 -6.13 -0.21
C PRO A 91 5.76 -7.29 -0.85
N GLN A 92 5.25 -8.24 -0.04
CA GLN A 92 4.43 -9.37 -0.50
C GLN A 92 3.11 -8.88 -1.11
N TYR A 93 2.46 -7.93 -0.45
CA TYR A 93 1.23 -7.30 -0.96
C TYR A 93 1.47 -6.63 -2.31
N ILE A 94 2.54 -5.82 -2.43
CA ILE A 94 2.87 -5.13 -3.68
C ILE A 94 3.13 -6.13 -4.81
N ASP A 95 3.90 -7.19 -4.56
CA ASP A 95 4.20 -8.25 -5.53
C ASP A 95 2.93 -8.94 -6.02
N GLN A 96 2.01 -9.27 -5.11
CA GLN A 96 0.72 -9.87 -5.46
C GLN A 96 -0.16 -8.94 -6.29
N VAL A 97 -0.28 -7.66 -5.89
CA VAL A 97 -1.06 -6.66 -6.64
C VAL A 97 -0.53 -6.53 -8.06
N LEU A 98 0.80 -6.43 -8.24
CA LEU A 98 1.42 -6.33 -9.56
C LEU A 98 1.32 -7.64 -10.36
N THR A 99 1.24 -8.78 -9.70
CA THR A 99 1.00 -10.06 -10.35
C THR A 99 -0.42 -10.16 -10.90
N MET A 100 -1.42 -9.66 -10.18
CA MET A 100 -2.82 -9.67 -10.59
C MET A 100 -3.16 -8.52 -11.55
N ASN A 101 -2.55 -7.34 -11.37
CA ASN A 101 -2.83 -6.15 -12.18
C ASN A 101 -1.57 -5.73 -12.98
N PRO A 102 -1.51 -6.03 -14.29
CA PRO A 102 -0.34 -5.77 -15.12
C PRO A 102 -0.12 -4.30 -15.47
N GLU A 103 -1.11 -3.42 -15.30
CA GLU A 103 -1.04 -2.02 -15.76
C GLU A 103 0.12 -1.24 -15.15
N ASN A 104 0.42 -1.47 -13.87
CA ASN A 104 1.49 -0.76 -13.16
C ASN A 104 2.87 -1.45 -13.22
N ARG A 105 2.97 -2.63 -13.86
CA ARG A 105 4.24 -3.39 -13.91
C ARG A 105 5.36 -2.61 -14.58
N GLY A 106 5.09 -2.03 -15.74
CA GLY A 106 6.07 -1.24 -16.49
C GLY A 106 6.55 -0.02 -15.70
N LEU A 107 5.60 0.71 -15.09
CA LEU A 107 5.92 1.87 -14.25
C LEU A 107 6.78 1.48 -13.05
N MET A 108 6.43 0.38 -12.39
CA MET A 108 7.15 -0.08 -11.20
C MET A 108 8.60 -0.47 -11.53
N ARG A 109 8.82 -1.25 -12.61
CA ARG A 109 10.18 -1.62 -13.03
C ARG A 109 11.01 -0.42 -13.45
N ALA A 110 10.46 0.45 -14.31
CA ALA A 110 11.16 1.65 -14.74
C ALA A 110 11.49 2.60 -13.57
N GLY A 111 10.60 2.70 -12.59
CA GLY A 111 10.84 3.50 -11.39
C GLY A 111 11.93 2.91 -10.49
N LEU A 112 11.94 1.59 -10.30
CA LEU A 112 13.00 0.91 -9.53
C LEU A 112 14.36 1.02 -10.23
N GLU A 113 14.40 0.97 -11.55
CA GLU A 113 15.61 1.19 -12.35
C GLU A 113 16.10 2.63 -12.21
N TRP A 114 15.20 3.60 -12.35
CA TRP A 114 15.53 5.02 -12.16
C TRP A 114 16.13 5.30 -10.77
N VAL A 115 15.58 4.72 -9.70
CA VAL A 115 16.13 4.87 -8.34
C VAL A 115 17.56 4.34 -8.26
N GLU A 116 17.82 3.18 -8.87
CA GLU A 116 19.15 2.57 -8.90
C GLU A 116 20.14 3.41 -9.73
N GLU A 117 19.74 3.88 -10.91
CA GLU A 117 20.55 4.75 -11.76
C GLU A 117 20.87 6.08 -11.05
N ARG A 118 19.88 6.66 -10.37
CA ARG A 118 20.04 7.89 -9.62
C ARG A 118 21.02 7.73 -8.47
N ALA A 119 20.94 6.61 -7.74
CA ALA A 119 21.87 6.29 -6.67
C ALA A 119 23.31 6.13 -7.19
N ARG A 120 23.47 5.38 -8.26
CA ARG A 120 24.81 5.20 -8.90
C ARG A 120 25.37 6.52 -9.45
N GLY A 121 24.52 7.33 -10.08
CA GLY A 121 24.94 8.60 -10.65
C GLY A 121 25.38 9.63 -9.60
N LEU A 122 24.72 9.67 -8.44
CA LEU A 122 25.03 10.63 -7.39
C LEU A 122 26.12 10.13 -6.43
N PHE A 123 26.14 8.84 -6.12
CA PHE A 123 26.95 8.29 -5.03
C PHE A 123 27.87 7.15 -5.45
N SER A 124 27.84 6.73 -6.73
CA SER A 124 28.61 5.60 -7.27
C SER A 124 28.36 4.27 -6.54
N GLU A 125 27.20 4.13 -5.94
CA GLU A 125 26.82 2.98 -5.12
C GLU A 125 25.34 2.56 -5.40
N SER A 126 25.01 1.27 -5.16
CA SER A 126 23.65 0.76 -5.28
C SER A 126 22.75 1.38 -4.21
N PHE A 127 21.49 1.70 -4.57
CA PHE A 127 20.53 2.32 -3.68
C PHE A 127 20.38 1.62 -2.32
N VAL A 128 20.30 0.29 -2.32
CA VAL A 128 20.12 -0.48 -1.08
C VAL A 128 21.31 -0.43 -0.13
N LYS A 129 22.50 -0.11 -0.63
CA LYS A 129 23.73 -0.01 0.15
C LYS A 129 23.99 1.41 0.68
N LEU A 130 23.27 2.39 0.17
CA LEU A 130 23.41 3.77 0.64
C LEU A 130 22.95 3.90 2.11
N ALA A 131 23.58 4.80 2.84
CA ALA A 131 23.06 5.25 4.12
C ALA A 131 21.69 5.91 3.95
N GLU A 132 20.84 5.81 4.97
CA GLU A 132 19.44 6.26 4.93
C GLU A 132 19.30 7.73 4.50
N GLU A 133 20.18 8.61 4.98
CA GLU A 133 20.14 10.03 4.63
C GLU A 133 20.32 10.25 3.12
N ARG A 134 21.18 9.44 2.46
CA ARG A 134 21.39 9.52 1.01
C ARG A 134 20.21 8.95 0.24
N GLN A 135 19.58 7.89 0.76
CA GLN A 135 18.36 7.34 0.20
C GLN A 135 17.22 8.36 0.26
N ILE A 136 17.04 9.02 1.41
CA ILE A 136 16.08 10.11 1.59
C ILE A 136 16.38 11.28 0.65
N GLN A 137 17.64 11.64 0.45
CA GLN A 137 18.04 12.71 -0.48
C GLN A 137 17.59 12.43 -1.93
N ILE A 138 17.51 11.15 -2.34
CA ILE A 138 16.99 10.77 -3.66
C ILE A 138 15.45 10.88 -3.69
N LEU A 139 14.77 10.46 -2.62
CA LEU A 139 13.32 10.33 -2.59
C LEU A 139 12.59 11.60 -2.19
N GLN A 140 13.18 12.46 -1.36
CA GLN A 140 12.55 13.68 -0.86
C GLN A 140 12.03 14.59 -1.98
N PRO A 141 12.78 14.86 -3.07
CA PRO A 141 12.28 15.68 -4.17
C PRO A 141 11.04 15.08 -4.84
N LEU A 142 10.92 13.75 -4.90
CA LEU A 142 9.76 13.07 -5.46
C LEU A 142 8.55 13.20 -4.54
N SER A 143 8.75 13.08 -3.22
CA SER A 143 7.70 13.29 -2.23
C SER A 143 7.17 14.72 -2.28
N ASP A 144 8.07 15.71 -2.28
CA ASP A 144 7.71 17.12 -2.33
C ASP A 144 6.94 17.47 -3.62
N GLN A 145 7.33 16.86 -4.74
CA GLN A 145 6.66 17.04 -6.02
C GLN A 145 5.27 16.39 -6.03
N ALA A 146 5.17 15.16 -5.49
CA ALA A 146 3.91 14.44 -5.38
C ALA A 146 2.89 15.15 -4.48
N GLU A 147 3.35 15.85 -3.44
CA GLU A 147 2.50 16.61 -2.52
C GLU A 147 2.05 17.96 -3.10
N ARG A 148 2.93 18.65 -3.81
CA ARG A 148 2.59 19.94 -4.45
C ARG A 148 1.61 19.81 -5.60
N HIS A 149 1.61 18.67 -6.28
CA HIS A 149 0.71 18.38 -7.38
C HIS A 149 -0.27 17.27 -6.98
N PRO A 150 -1.52 17.60 -6.60
CA PRO A 150 -2.53 16.59 -6.32
C PRO A 150 -2.64 15.61 -7.49
N ARG A 151 -2.97 14.36 -7.19
CA ARG A 151 -3.12 13.32 -8.24
C ARG A 151 -4.07 13.85 -9.31
N PRO A 152 -3.65 13.89 -10.58
CA PRO A 152 -4.53 14.32 -11.65
C PRO A 152 -5.79 13.45 -11.72
N ALA A 153 -6.94 14.08 -11.88
CA ALA A 153 -8.23 13.40 -11.90
C ALA A 153 -8.41 12.53 -13.17
N GLN A 154 -7.77 12.97 -14.26
CA GLN A 154 -7.92 12.31 -15.56
C GLN A 154 -6.73 11.39 -15.88
N PRO A 155 -6.96 10.20 -16.46
CA PRO A 155 -5.88 9.26 -16.80
C PRO A 155 -4.82 9.84 -17.76
N HIS A 156 -5.21 10.69 -18.71
CA HIS A 156 -4.28 11.31 -19.65
C HIS A 156 -3.36 12.35 -18.99
N GLU A 157 -3.83 13.05 -17.98
CA GLU A 157 -3.02 13.98 -17.17
C GLU A 157 -2.01 13.20 -16.31
N GLN A 158 -2.41 12.04 -15.79
CA GLN A 158 -1.49 11.15 -15.07
C GLN A 158 -0.37 10.64 -15.97
N ALA A 159 -0.66 10.42 -17.26
CA ALA A 159 0.35 10.00 -18.22
C ALA A 159 1.37 11.10 -18.55
N ALA A 160 1.03 12.36 -18.36
CA ALA A 160 1.91 13.51 -18.58
C ALA A 160 2.83 13.82 -17.39
N GLU A 161 2.56 13.22 -16.20
CA GLU A 161 3.42 13.40 -15.03
C GLU A 161 4.76 12.65 -15.21
N ASP A 162 5.85 13.22 -14.71
CA ASP A 162 7.18 12.61 -14.76
C ASP A 162 7.21 11.21 -14.18
N LEU A 163 7.85 10.26 -14.88
CA LEU A 163 7.92 8.86 -14.50
C LEU A 163 8.34 8.64 -13.02
N PRO A 164 9.42 9.29 -12.51
CA PRO A 164 9.83 9.07 -11.12
C PRO A 164 8.76 9.50 -10.11
N VAL A 165 8.05 10.58 -10.37
CA VAL A 165 6.99 11.09 -9.48
C VAL A 165 5.77 10.16 -9.49
N ARG A 166 5.35 9.70 -10.68
CA ARG A 166 4.28 8.70 -10.82
C ARG A 166 4.63 7.40 -10.11
N PHE A 167 5.86 6.93 -10.32
CA PHE A 167 6.37 5.73 -9.65
C PHE A 167 6.31 5.90 -8.12
N PHE A 168 6.87 6.98 -7.58
CA PHE A 168 6.90 7.21 -6.14
C PHE A 168 5.50 7.31 -5.55
N ARG A 169 4.59 8.02 -6.21
CA ARG A 169 3.18 8.11 -5.82
C ARG A 169 2.50 6.74 -5.79
N THR A 170 2.70 5.94 -6.83
CA THR A 170 2.13 4.58 -6.91
C THR A 170 2.70 3.69 -5.81
N LEU A 171 4.00 3.73 -5.60
CA LEU A 171 4.66 2.95 -4.55
C LEU A 171 4.17 3.38 -3.16
N LYS A 172 4.08 4.70 -2.88
CA LYS A 172 3.57 5.24 -1.61
C LYS A 172 2.14 4.76 -1.34
N ASN A 173 1.27 4.80 -2.35
CA ASN A 173 -0.11 4.33 -2.21
C ASN A 173 -0.17 2.82 -1.93
N LEU A 174 0.54 2.00 -2.73
CA LEU A 174 0.58 0.55 -2.51
C LEU A 174 1.19 0.19 -1.15
N THR A 175 2.17 0.97 -0.68
CA THR A 175 2.75 0.78 0.66
C THR A 175 1.73 1.09 1.75
N ALA A 176 1.01 2.19 1.63
CA ALA A 176 -0.04 2.56 2.57
C ALA A 176 -1.20 1.55 2.56
N ASP A 177 -1.66 1.15 1.38
CA ASP A 177 -2.72 0.16 1.23
C ASP A 177 -2.33 -1.18 1.87
N GLY A 178 -1.13 -1.69 1.55
CA GLY A 178 -0.62 -2.94 2.12
C GLY A 178 -0.43 -2.86 3.63
N TYR A 179 0.07 -1.73 4.13
CA TYR A 179 0.30 -1.55 5.56
C TYR A 179 -1.01 -1.45 6.35
N TYR A 180 -1.91 -0.55 5.99
CA TYR A 180 -3.15 -0.32 6.74
C TYR A 180 -4.22 -1.40 6.55
N THR A 181 -4.01 -2.33 5.62
CA THR A 181 -4.80 -3.57 5.52
C THR A 181 -4.14 -4.76 6.21
N SER A 182 -2.89 -4.64 6.67
CA SER A 182 -2.19 -5.65 7.46
C SER A 182 -2.65 -5.65 8.92
N HIS A 183 -2.31 -6.72 9.66
CA HIS A 183 -2.55 -6.77 11.10
C HIS A 183 -1.82 -5.64 11.84
N ALA A 184 -0.56 -5.38 11.50
CA ALA A 184 0.24 -4.33 12.12
C ALA A 184 -0.40 -2.94 11.96
N GLY A 185 -0.79 -2.57 10.74
CA GLY A 185 -1.41 -1.26 10.49
C GLY A 185 -2.84 -1.17 11.00
N LEU A 186 -3.68 -2.18 10.72
CA LEU A 186 -5.09 -2.13 11.03
C LEU A 186 -5.38 -2.30 12.54
N VAL A 187 -4.73 -3.28 13.18
CA VAL A 187 -5.02 -3.63 14.57
C VAL A 187 -4.09 -2.94 15.55
N GLU A 188 -2.77 -3.02 15.33
CA GLU A 188 -1.81 -2.51 16.30
C GLU A 188 -1.70 -0.99 16.25
N GLU A 189 -1.70 -0.39 15.05
CA GLU A 189 -1.56 1.06 14.92
C GLU A 189 -2.91 1.80 14.98
N LEU A 190 -3.93 1.35 14.20
CA LEU A 190 -5.24 1.98 14.17
C LEU A 190 -6.17 1.54 15.30
N GLY A 191 -5.85 0.44 16.00
CA GLY A 191 -6.65 -0.08 17.11
C GLY A 191 -8.01 -0.63 16.66
N TYR A 192 -8.12 -1.14 15.42
CA TYR A 192 -9.36 -1.70 14.90
C TYR A 192 -9.78 -2.93 15.72
N LYS A 193 -11.01 -2.92 16.22
CA LYS A 193 -11.57 -3.97 17.08
C LYS A 193 -12.65 -4.82 16.41
N GLY A 194 -12.75 -4.73 15.09
CA GLY A 194 -13.82 -5.38 14.34
C GLY A 194 -15.02 -4.46 14.10
N ASN A 195 -15.93 -4.92 13.25
CA ASN A 195 -17.18 -4.21 12.98
C ASN A 195 -18.15 -4.41 14.14
N ALA A 196 -18.71 -3.33 14.66
CA ALA A 196 -19.79 -3.37 15.65
C ALA A 196 -21.13 -3.09 14.96
N MET A 197 -22.10 -3.97 15.17
CA MET A 197 -23.49 -3.67 14.78
C MET A 197 -24.08 -2.72 15.79
N LEU A 198 -24.42 -1.51 15.36
CA LEU A 198 -25.11 -0.53 16.19
C LEU A 198 -26.63 -0.72 16.02
N ALA A 199 -27.36 -0.85 17.13
CA ALA A 199 -28.82 -0.93 17.11
C ALA A 199 -29.47 0.37 16.62
N GLN A 200 -28.78 1.50 16.77
CA GLN A 200 -29.17 2.80 16.28
C GLN A 200 -27.98 3.52 15.66
N PHE A 201 -28.20 4.25 14.58
CA PHE A 201 -27.18 5.08 13.98
C PHE A 201 -26.78 6.19 14.96
N PRO A 202 -25.49 6.36 15.27
CA PRO A 202 -25.06 7.46 16.15
C PRO A 202 -25.42 8.79 15.48
N ALA A 203 -26.18 9.63 16.19
CA ALA A 203 -26.49 10.97 15.72
C ALA A 203 -25.20 11.79 15.53
N CYS A 204 -25.15 12.61 14.51
CA CYS A 204 -24.06 13.56 14.34
C CYS A 204 -24.07 14.55 15.51
N THR A 205 -23.13 14.42 16.43
CA THR A 205 -22.96 15.34 17.57
C THR A 205 -22.04 16.52 17.25
N VAL A 206 -21.92 16.89 15.99
CA VAL A 206 -21.18 18.11 15.62
C VAL A 206 -22.01 19.30 16.09
N LYS A 207 -21.58 19.93 17.19
CA LYS A 207 -22.02 21.27 17.53
C LYS A 207 -21.41 22.22 16.52
N LEU A 208 -22.26 22.84 15.70
CA LEU A 208 -21.88 23.96 14.83
C LEU A 208 -21.52 25.18 15.69
#